data_a9515f98dba4f186c95c019cb6081cc6
#
_entry.id   a9515f98dba4f186c95c019cb6081cc6
#
_cell.length_a   1.000
_cell.length_b   1.000
_cell.length_c   1.000
_cell.angle_alpha   90.00
_cell.angle_beta   90.00
_cell.angle_gamma   90.00
#
_symmetry.space_group_name_H-M   'P 1'
#
loop_
_entity.id
_entity.type
_entity.pdbx_description
1 polymer ?
#
loop_
_entity_poly.entity_id
_entity_poly.type
_entity_poly.pdbx_seq_one_letter_code
_entity_poly.pdbx_strand_id
1 'polypeptide(L)'
;MTGGTKPQMREPGPRAWTKEKEATFVSVLADTCNVTRAAEEAGVSASSAYWRTKENAAFRASWLEAIGVAYQRLELVLLDRAFNGTEKLVKRRDGSDERMIEYSNQLGLTLLKMRRDTAVQADTEFQPDQIEELKERLLSKLRRLKQRDAQDNDESA
;
A
#
# COMPACT_ATOMS: atom_id res chain seq x y z
N MET A 1 55.65 -17.45 12.19
CA MET A 1 54.38 -18.21 12.27
C MET A 1 53.34 -17.23 12.85
N THR A 2 52.58 -16.57 12.00
CA THR A 2 51.52 -15.65 12.43
C THR A 2 50.18 -16.40 12.37
N GLY A 3 49.70 -16.86 13.53
CA GLY A 3 48.39 -17.47 13.68
C GLY A 3 47.28 -16.42 13.56
N GLY A 4 46.66 -16.35 12.38
CA GLY A 4 45.48 -15.54 12.18
C GLY A 4 44.30 -16.15 12.94
N THR A 5 43.90 -15.49 14.01
CA THR A 5 42.68 -15.83 14.76
C THR A 5 41.48 -15.54 13.83
N LYS A 6 40.80 -16.59 13.34
CA LYS A 6 39.55 -16.45 12.61
C LYS A 6 38.54 -15.76 13.52
N PRO A 7 37.82 -14.70 13.04
CA PRO A 7 36.77 -14.08 13.83
C PRO A 7 35.68 -15.11 14.10
N GLN A 8 35.49 -15.47 15.36
CA GLN A 8 34.45 -16.37 15.82
C GLN A 8 33.11 -15.66 15.66
N MET A 9 32.37 -16.02 14.63
CA MET A 9 31.00 -15.52 14.44
C MET A 9 30.15 -16.04 15.58
N ARG A 10 29.85 -15.17 16.53
CA ARG A 10 28.99 -15.45 17.67
C ARG A 10 27.59 -15.68 17.15
N GLU A 11 26.98 -16.81 17.45
CA GLU A 11 25.58 -17.07 17.10
C GLU A 11 24.69 -15.94 17.65
N PRO A 12 23.75 -15.41 16.83
CA PRO A 12 22.86 -14.36 17.29
C PRO A 12 22.03 -14.89 18.47
N GLY A 13 22.00 -14.12 19.55
CA GLY A 13 21.20 -14.47 20.73
C GLY A 13 19.69 -14.56 20.37
N PRO A 14 18.88 -15.25 21.19
CA PRO A 14 17.46 -15.53 20.89
C PRO A 14 16.60 -14.27 20.61
N ARG A 15 17.03 -13.11 21.07
CA ARG A 15 16.38 -11.80 20.81
C ARG A 15 17.05 -10.99 19.72
N ALA A 16 18.11 -11.51 19.08
CA ALA A 16 18.78 -10.81 17.99
C ALA A 16 17.89 -10.80 16.73
N TRP A 17 17.99 -9.73 15.96
CA TRP A 17 17.33 -9.62 14.66
C TRP A 17 18.02 -10.50 13.63
N THR A 18 17.26 -11.36 12.97
CA THR A 18 17.66 -12.12 11.79
C THR A 18 16.84 -11.66 10.59
N LYS A 19 17.25 -12.06 9.39
CA LYS A 19 16.48 -11.74 8.16
C LYS A 19 15.08 -12.36 8.19
N GLU A 20 14.95 -13.56 8.75
CA GLU A 20 13.68 -14.26 8.89
C GLU A 20 12.75 -13.52 9.86
N LYS A 21 13.27 -13.05 10.99
CA LYS A 21 12.49 -12.25 11.96
C LYS A 21 12.06 -10.90 11.37
N GLU A 22 12.93 -10.26 10.58
CA GLU A 22 12.56 -9.04 9.86
C GLU A 22 11.43 -9.29 8.87
N ALA A 23 11.54 -10.34 8.07
CA ALA A 23 10.53 -10.70 7.09
C ALA A 23 9.18 -11.02 7.77
N THR A 24 9.18 -11.81 8.85
CA THR A 24 7.99 -12.10 9.63
C THR A 24 7.37 -10.83 10.21
N PHE A 25 8.19 -9.98 10.84
CA PHE A 25 7.72 -8.72 11.41
C PHE A 25 7.05 -7.82 10.37
N VAL A 26 7.70 -7.60 9.22
CA VAL A 26 7.21 -6.75 8.13
C VAL A 26 5.91 -7.31 7.54
N SER A 27 5.84 -8.62 7.33
CA SER A 27 4.64 -9.30 6.83
C SER A 27 3.45 -9.12 7.77
N VAL A 28 3.62 -9.41 9.05
CA VAL A 28 2.55 -9.27 10.05
C VAL A 28 2.14 -7.81 10.24
N LEU A 29 3.10 -6.88 10.14
CA LEU A 29 2.82 -5.45 10.21
C LEU A 29 1.97 -4.99 9.02
N ALA A 30 2.27 -5.45 7.81
CA ALA A 30 1.48 -5.17 6.61
C ALA A 30 0.04 -5.70 6.72
N ASP A 31 -0.12 -6.89 7.32
CA ASP A 31 -1.42 -7.53 7.47
C ASP A 31 -2.30 -6.90 8.56
N THR A 32 -1.68 -6.47 9.66
CA THR A 32 -2.42 -6.11 10.89
C THR A 32 -2.29 -4.65 11.30
N CYS A 33 -1.31 -3.93 10.75
CA CYS A 33 -0.90 -2.59 11.20
C CYS A 33 -0.65 -2.51 12.74
N ASN A 34 -0.27 -3.64 13.35
CA ASN A 34 -0.09 -3.77 14.79
C ASN A 34 1.35 -4.17 15.13
N VAL A 35 2.12 -3.19 15.61
CA VAL A 35 3.54 -3.36 15.95
C VAL A 35 3.75 -4.38 17.06
N THR A 36 2.89 -4.40 18.08
CA THR A 36 3.01 -5.34 19.21
C THR A 36 2.85 -6.78 18.72
N ARG A 37 1.80 -7.04 17.96
CA ARG A 37 1.56 -8.36 17.36
C ARG A 37 2.67 -8.77 16.40
N ALA A 38 3.13 -7.87 15.54
CA ALA A 38 4.23 -8.14 14.62
C ALA A 38 5.54 -8.49 15.37
N ALA A 39 5.80 -7.82 16.50
CA ALA A 39 6.96 -8.10 17.33
C ALA A 39 6.85 -9.45 18.04
N GLU A 40 5.68 -9.80 18.57
CA GLU A 40 5.40 -11.10 19.20
C GLU A 40 5.60 -12.26 18.21
N GLU A 41 5.01 -12.17 17.02
CA GLU A 41 5.13 -13.20 15.97
C GLU A 41 6.58 -13.35 15.48
N ALA A 42 7.34 -12.25 15.40
CA ALA A 42 8.76 -12.28 15.03
C ALA A 42 9.70 -12.71 16.18
N GLY A 43 9.19 -12.89 17.40
CA GLY A 43 10.00 -13.21 18.58
C GLY A 43 10.99 -12.11 18.97
N VAL A 44 10.59 -10.84 18.86
CA VAL A 44 11.35 -9.65 19.25
C VAL A 44 10.50 -8.75 20.16
N SER A 45 11.07 -7.70 20.72
CA SER A 45 10.28 -6.71 21.47
C SER A 45 9.86 -5.54 20.58
N ALA A 46 8.68 -4.97 20.82
CA ALA A 46 8.22 -3.78 20.13
C ALA A 46 9.20 -2.60 20.27
N SER A 47 9.79 -2.42 21.44
CA SER A 47 10.83 -1.40 21.67
C SER A 47 12.06 -1.61 20.80
N SER A 48 12.48 -2.87 20.60
CA SER A 48 13.58 -3.23 19.73
C SER A 48 13.25 -2.92 18.27
N ALA A 49 12.00 -3.13 17.84
CA ALA A 49 11.54 -2.79 16.49
C ALA A 49 11.60 -1.27 16.25
N TYR A 50 11.10 -0.45 17.18
CA TYR A 50 11.19 1.01 17.09
C TYR A 50 12.64 1.52 17.09
N TRP A 51 13.52 0.91 17.88
CA TRP A 51 14.93 1.25 17.85
C TRP A 51 15.56 0.93 16.50
N ARG A 52 15.26 -0.25 15.96
CA ARG A 52 15.78 -0.70 14.66
C ARG A 52 15.35 0.20 13.50
N THR A 53 14.14 0.74 13.51
CA THR A 53 13.72 1.72 12.48
C THR A 53 14.55 2.99 12.49
N LYS A 54 15.11 3.39 13.61
CA LYS A 54 16.00 4.56 13.73
C LYS A 54 17.41 4.24 13.18
N GLU A 55 17.93 3.07 13.51
CA GLU A 55 19.31 2.69 13.23
C GLU A 55 19.50 2.08 11.83
N ASN A 56 18.49 1.39 11.29
CA ASN A 56 18.60 0.66 10.03
C ASN A 56 17.69 1.27 8.97
N ALA A 57 18.29 1.89 7.95
CA ALA A 57 17.56 2.55 6.87
C ALA A 57 16.78 1.55 5.99
N ALA A 58 17.32 0.37 5.74
CA ALA A 58 16.64 -0.66 4.95
C ALA A 58 15.39 -1.19 5.69
N PHE A 59 15.51 -1.50 6.99
CA PHE A 59 14.37 -1.91 7.80
C PHE A 59 13.30 -0.81 7.90
N ARG A 60 13.71 0.45 8.01
CA ARG A 60 12.78 1.59 7.99
C ARG A 60 12.04 1.69 6.66
N ALA A 61 12.70 1.46 5.53
CA ALA A 61 12.04 1.44 4.22
C ALA A 61 10.98 0.33 4.14
N SER A 62 11.32 -0.90 4.54
CA SER A 62 10.39 -2.04 4.58
C SER A 62 9.23 -1.81 5.57
N TRP A 63 9.49 -1.15 6.70
CA TRP A 63 8.44 -0.75 7.64
C TRP A 63 7.45 0.23 7.02
N LEU A 64 7.94 1.27 6.34
CA LEU A 64 7.09 2.26 5.67
C LEU A 64 6.27 1.65 4.54
N GLU A 65 6.87 0.73 3.78
CA GLU A 65 6.18 -0.03 2.75
C GLU A 65 5.05 -0.88 3.36
N ALA A 66 5.31 -1.62 4.44
CA ALA A 66 4.31 -2.42 5.15
C ALA A 66 3.14 -1.57 5.64
N ILE A 67 3.40 -0.39 6.19
CA ILE A 67 2.35 0.56 6.59
C ILE A 67 1.55 1.03 5.36
N GLY A 68 2.21 1.30 4.24
CA GLY A 68 1.54 1.67 2.98
C GLY A 68 0.57 0.59 2.50
N VAL A 69 0.98 -0.68 2.52
CA VAL A 69 0.12 -1.83 2.19
C VAL A 69 -1.07 -1.93 3.15
N ALA A 70 -0.85 -1.74 4.44
CA ALA A 70 -1.93 -1.77 5.44
C ALA A 70 -2.96 -0.65 5.21
N TYR A 71 -2.51 0.55 4.83
CA TYR A 71 -3.41 1.66 4.47
C TYR A 71 -4.26 1.35 3.23
N GLN A 72 -3.66 0.81 2.17
CA GLN A 72 -4.40 0.41 0.96
C GLN A 72 -5.48 -0.63 1.29
N ARG A 73 -5.16 -1.61 2.13
CA ARG A 73 -6.12 -2.61 2.59
C ARG A 73 -7.26 -2.00 3.41
N LEU A 74 -6.94 -1.06 4.31
CA LEU A 74 -7.95 -0.34 5.08
C LEU A 74 -8.89 0.44 4.16
N GLU A 75 -8.37 1.12 3.14
CA GLU A 75 -9.17 1.83 2.15
C GLU A 75 -10.17 0.89 1.45
N LEU A 76 -9.72 -0.28 0.99
CA LEU A 76 -10.59 -1.28 0.36
C LEU A 76 -11.69 -1.76 1.30
N VAL A 77 -11.37 -2.04 2.57
CA VAL A 77 -12.37 -2.46 3.58
C VAL A 77 -13.38 -1.35 3.85
N LEU A 78 -12.95 -0.10 3.91
CA LEU A 78 -13.85 1.03 4.12
C LEU A 78 -14.74 1.30 2.89
N LEU A 79 -14.22 1.13 1.69
CA LEU A 79 -14.99 1.19 0.45
C LEU A 79 -16.04 0.08 0.41
N ASP A 80 -15.67 -1.15 0.72
CA ASP A 80 -16.61 -2.28 0.80
C ASP A 80 -17.75 -1.99 1.78
N ARG A 81 -17.42 -1.51 2.99
CA ARG A 81 -18.45 -1.11 3.98
C ARG A 81 -19.32 0.05 3.52
N ALA A 82 -18.78 0.99 2.77
CA ALA A 82 -19.58 2.10 2.25
C ALA A 82 -20.56 1.65 1.16
N PHE A 83 -20.17 0.68 0.31
CA PHE A 83 -21.02 0.17 -0.77
C PHE A 83 -22.02 -0.89 -0.30
N ASN A 84 -21.57 -1.83 0.50
CA ASN A 84 -22.33 -3.02 0.87
C ASN A 84 -23.00 -2.91 2.25
N GLY A 85 -22.66 -1.88 3.01
CA GLY A 85 -23.10 -1.71 4.39
C GLY A 85 -22.37 -2.66 5.35
N THR A 86 -22.81 -2.64 6.59
CA THR A 86 -22.28 -3.51 7.65
C THR A 86 -23.43 -4.30 8.28
N GLU A 87 -23.32 -5.62 8.35
CA GLU A 87 -24.30 -6.45 9.05
C GLU A 87 -24.27 -6.15 10.55
N LYS A 88 -25.45 -5.92 11.11
CA LYS A 88 -25.68 -5.71 12.53
C LYS A 88 -26.74 -6.66 13.03
N LEU A 89 -26.42 -7.41 14.08
CA LEU A 89 -27.38 -8.23 14.77
C LEU A 89 -28.12 -7.38 15.80
N VAL A 90 -29.42 -7.22 15.62
CA VAL A 90 -30.28 -6.46 16.54
C VAL A 90 -31.19 -7.45 17.26
N LYS A 91 -31.14 -7.47 18.60
CA LYS A 91 -32.07 -8.23 19.41
C LYS A 91 -33.42 -7.52 19.48
N ARG A 92 -34.48 -8.18 19.03
CA ARG A 92 -35.85 -7.70 19.18
C ARG A 92 -36.34 -7.87 20.62
N ARG A 93 -37.39 -7.16 20.96
CA ARG A 93 -38.04 -7.28 22.29
C ARG A 93 -38.61 -8.67 22.59
N ASP A 94 -38.88 -9.46 21.55
CA ASP A 94 -39.37 -10.86 21.65
C ASP A 94 -38.22 -11.88 21.84
N GLY A 95 -36.97 -11.42 21.90
CA GLY A 95 -35.76 -12.25 22.05
C GLY A 95 -35.23 -12.84 20.77
N SER A 96 -35.85 -12.59 19.62
CA SER A 96 -35.34 -13.01 18.30
C SER A 96 -34.20 -12.10 17.81
N ASP A 97 -33.24 -12.70 17.09
CA ASP A 97 -32.14 -11.98 16.46
C ASP A 97 -32.53 -11.62 15.01
N GLU A 98 -32.48 -10.33 14.68
CA GLU A 98 -32.69 -9.83 13.33
C GLU A 98 -31.39 -9.32 12.73
N ARG A 99 -31.06 -9.74 11.51
CA ARG A 99 -29.96 -9.20 10.74
C ARG A 99 -30.41 -7.95 9.99
N MET A 100 -29.75 -6.84 10.24
CA MET A 100 -29.98 -5.57 9.56
C MET A 100 -28.70 -5.11 8.90
N ILE A 101 -28.81 -4.57 7.67
CA ILE A 101 -27.68 -3.94 7.00
C ILE A 101 -27.73 -2.46 7.30
N GLU A 102 -26.67 -1.94 7.92
CA GLU A 102 -26.51 -0.52 8.24
C GLU A 102 -25.55 0.14 7.24
N TYR A 103 -26.02 1.18 6.57
CA TYR A 103 -25.21 1.99 5.64
C TYR A 103 -24.75 3.28 6.33
N SER A 104 -23.46 3.54 6.32
CA SER A 104 -22.91 4.77 6.87
C SER A 104 -22.70 5.82 5.78
N ASN A 105 -23.67 6.71 5.59
CA ASN A 105 -23.53 7.85 4.67
C ASN A 105 -22.35 8.76 5.04
N GLN A 106 -22.05 8.87 6.33
CA GLN A 106 -20.88 9.63 6.82
C GLN A 106 -19.57 9.04 6.32
N LEU A 107 -19.43 7.71 6.34
CA LEU A 107 -18.24 7.03 5.81
C LEU A 107 -18.10 7.30 4.30
N GLY A 108 -19.18 7.14 3.53
CA GLY A 108 -19.19 7.40 2.09
C GLY A 108 -18.77 8.84 1.76
N LEU A 109 -19.37 9.83 2.45
CA LEU A 109 -19.03 11.25 2.26
C LEU A 109 -17.57 11.55 2.62
N THR A 110 -17.04 10.92 3.68
CA THR A 110 -15.63 11.11 4.09
C THR A 110 -14.68 10.57 3.02
N LEU A 111 -14.93 9.35 2.51
CA LEU A 111 -14.12 8.75 1.45
C LEU A 111 -14.16 9.58 0.16
N LEU A 112 -15.32 10.10 -0.24
CA LEU A 112 -15.46 10.98 -1.40
C LEU A 112 -14.67 12.27 -1.22
N LYS A 113 -14.69 12.90 -0.04
CA LYS A 113 -13.89 14.10 0.25
C LYS A 113 -12.40 13.80 0.17
N MET A 114 -11.93 12.75 0.81
CA MET A 114 -10.51 12.35 0.76
C MET A 114 -10.05 12.09 -0.68
N ARG A 115 -10.86 11.40 -1.48
CA ARG A 115 -10.55 11.13 -2.89
C ARG A 115 -10.48 12.41 -3.71
N ARG A 116 -11.41 13.34 -3.49
CA ARG A 116 -11.42 14.64 -4.17
C ARG A 116 -10.16 15.44 -3.86
N ASP A 117 -9.76 15.51 -2.58
CA ASP A 117 -8.58 16.25 -2.16
C ASP A 117 -7.31 15.66 -2.77
N THR A 118 -7.20 14.32 -2.82
CA THR A 118 -6.09 13.61 -3.46
C THR A 118 -6.09 13.84 -4.99
N ALA A 119 -7.23 13.83 -5.65
CA ALA A 119 -7.34 14.08 -7.09
C ALA A 119 -6.92 15.51 -7.45
N VAL A 120 -7.34 16.51 -6.64
CA VAL A 120 -6.93 17.91 -6.83
C VAL A 120 -5.42 18.09 -6.63
N GLN A 121 -4.82 17.38 -5.69
CA GLN A 121 -3.35 17.39 -5.49
C GLN A 121 -2.62 16.76 -6.68
N ALA A 122 -3.11 15.62 -7.18
CA ALA A 122 -2.52 14.94 -8.34
C ALA A 122 -2.60 15.79 -9.61
N ASP A 123 -3.71 16.50 -9.83
CA ASP A 123 -3.86 17.43 -10.95
C ASP A 123 -2.92 18.64 -10.85
N THR A 124 -2.52 19.03 -9.63
CA THR A 124 -1.57 20.13 -9.40
C THR A 124 -0.10 19.69 -9.60
N GLU A 125 0.19 18.39 -9.48
CA GLU A 125 1.51 17.82 -9.74
C GLU A 125 1.79 17.59 -11.24
N PHE A 126 0.77 17.61 -12.10
CA PHE A 126 0.95 17.56 -13.55
C PHE A 126 1.48 18.90 -14.05
N GLN A 127 2.77 18.97 -14.31
CA GLN A 127 3.40 20.17 -14.86
C GLN A 127 2.85 20.45 -16.26
N PRO A 128 2.49 21.70 -16.59
CA PRO A 128 1.98 22.07 -17.92
C PRO A 128 2.86 21.61 -19.07
N ASP A 129 4.17 21.59 -18.88
CA ASP A 129 5.17 21.14 -19.85
C ASP A 129 5.05 19.67 -20.24
N GLN A 130 4.67 18.80 -19.29
CA GLN A 130 4.46 17.37 -19.55
C GLN A 130 3.20 17.11 -20.38
N ILE A 131 2.17 17.93 -20.20
CA ILE A 131 0.92 17.85 -20.98
C ILE A 131 1.20 18.27 -22.44
N GLU A 132 2.00 19.31 -22.64
CA GLU A 132 2.35 19.79 -23.97
C GLU A 132 3.22 18.78 -24.72
N GLU A 133 4.21 18.19 -24.07
CA GLU A 133 5.04 17.11 -24.62
C GLU A 133 4.20 15.87 -24.99
N LEU A 134 3.23 15.51 -24.15
CA LEU A 134 2.33 14.37 -24.42
C LEU A 134 1.42 14.68 -25.62
N LYS A 135 0.89 15.88 -25.75
CA LYS A 135 0.11 16.33 -26.90
C LYS A 135 0.93 16.28 -28.19
N GLU A 136 2.15 16.78 -28.20
CA GLU A 136 3.02 16.74 -29.36
C GLU A 136 3.33 15.29 -29.79
N ARG A 137 3.61 14.40 -28.84
CA ARG A 137 3.79 12.97 -29.11
C ARG A 137 2.56 12.32 -29.73
N LEU A 138 1.37 12.61 -29.22
CA LEU A 138 0.12 12.10 -29.76
C LEU A 138 -0.15 12.64 -31.16
N LEU A 139 0.03 13.94 -31.38
CA LEU A 139 -0.13 14.55 -32.70
C LEU A 139 0.86 13.99 -33.73
N SER A 140 2.10 13.73 -33.34
CA SER A 140 3.10 13.11 -34.23
C SER A 140 2.73 11.68 -34.63
N LYS A 141 2.20 10.88 -33.67
CA LYS A 141 1.69 9.53 -33.96
C LYS A 141 0.48 9.55 -34.88
N LEU A 142 -0.47 10.44 -34.67
CA LEU A 142 -1.65 10.61 -35.52
C LEU A 142 -1.28 11.00 -36.96
N ARG A 143 -0.30 11.90 -37.14
CA ARG A 143 0.21 12.27 -38.48
C ARG A 143 0.82 11.09 -39.20
N ARG A 144 1.62 10.25 -38.48
CA ARG A 144 2.22 9.02 -39.08
C ARG A 144 1.17 8.00 -39.46
N LEU A 145 0.14 7.79 -38.66
CA LEU A 145 -0.97 6.90 -38.99
C LEU A 145 -1.72 7.39 -40.21
N LYS A 146 -2.05 8.68 -40.29
CA LYS A 146 -2.73 9.27 -41.42
C LYS A 146 -1.92 9.20 -42.73
N GLN A 147 -0.59 9.30 -42.64
CA GLN A 147 0.31 9.12 -43.80
C GLN A 147 0.34 7.66 -44.28
N ARG A 148 0.34 6.68 -43.36
CA ARG A 148 0.25 5.26 -43.72
C ARG A 148 -1.07 4.92 -44.36
N ASP A 149 -2.18 5.36 -43.79
CA ASP A 149 -3.51 5.12 -44.37
C ASP A 149 -3.66 5.75 -45.77
N ALA A 150 -3.01 6.88 -46.04
CA ALA A 150 -2.98 7.50 -47.34
C ALA A 150 -2.12 6.72 -48.35
N GLN A 151 -1.00 6.13 -47.92
CA GLN A 151 -0.14 5.29 -48.78
C GLN A 151 -0.80 3.95 -49.09
N ASP A 152 -1.43 3.31 -48.10
CA ASP A 152 -2.15 2.03 -48.31
C ASP A 152 -3.38 2.19 -49.23
N ASN A 153 -3.99 3.38 -49.30
CA ASN A 153 -5.06 3.67 -50.25
C ASN A 153 -4.58 3.96 -51.66
N ASP A 154 -3.38 4.53 -51.85
CA ASP A 154 -2.79 4.78 -53.17
C ASP A 154 -2.22 3.50 -53.82
N GLU A 155 -1.78 2.51 -53.02
CA GLU A 155 -1.33 1.21 -53.55
C GLU A 155 -2.49 0.26 -53.88
N SER A 156 -3.72 0.58 -53.46
CA SER A 156 -4.91 -0.25 -53.69
C SER A 156 -5.80 0.25 -54.83
N ALA A 157 -5.40 1.32 -55.52
CA ALA A 157 -6.10 1.90 -56.68
C ALA A 157 -5.37 1.66 -57.99
#